data_3108c0b6ed13a95d3ea69e11d6e0e347
#
_entry.id   3108c0b6ed13a95d3ea69e11d6e0e347
#
_cell.length_a   1.000
_cell.length_b   1.000
_cell.length_c   1.000
_cell.angle_alpha   90.00
_cell.angle_beta   90.00
_cell.angle_gamma   90.00
#
_symmetry.space_group_name_H-M   'P 1'
#
loop_
_entity.id
_entity.type
_entity.pdbx_description
1 polymer ?
#
loop_
_entity_poly.entity_id
_entity_poly.type
_entity_poly.pdbx_seq_one_letter_code
_entity_poly.pdbx_strand_id
1 'polypeptide(L)'
;LSEEPHPMISIVGALAFGSVIAGRRYRSVNANWTAMHYVLAAPSGVGKNYIKSGINRLLHASGLEDFFGANFYTHASAVYWALNSAPTHICVTDEFGDSFAEARKSENGNKMTVFKAMKQVYSDVDDMFRADAYSMSGLSKKDREEKKMPAVVIPSLTLLGLTTPGQFYNEIKANHIEGGMMNRYVVFNLGRDNVKTKRKMGNGIPSESMVSKVREVRHLDSAPRDYAFDARPNFIEVEFTEEVVAIFSRFKDE
;
A
#
# COMPACT_ATOMS: atom_id res chain seq x y z
N LEU A 1 -7.56 18.29 6.65
CA LEU A 1 -7.03 17.43 7.71
C LEU A 1 -5.59 17.82 8.13
N SER A 2 -4.82 18.50 7.29
CA SER A 2 -3.48 18.98 7.60
C SER A 2 -3.51 20.45 8.01
N GLU A 3 -2.75 20.81 9.04
CA GLU A 3 -2.56 22.20 9.46
C GLU A 3 -1.71 23.00 8.46
N GLU A 4 -0.79 22.31 7.79
CA GLU A 4 0.08 22.86 6.77
C GLU A 4 0.01 22.00 5.50
N PRO A 5 -1.04 22.16 4.67
CA PRO A 5 -1.22 21.32 3.50
C PRO A 5 -0.16 21.63 2.43
N HIS A 6 0.67 20.66 2.12
CA HIS A 6 1.58 20.72 0.99
C HIS A 6 0.92 20.03 -0.21
N PRO A 7 0.79 20.67 -1.39
CA PRO A 7 0.05 20.09 -2.52
C PRO A 7 0.54 18.68 -2.90
N MET A 8 1.83 18.48 -3.04
CA MET A 8 2.38 17.18 -3.43
C MET A 8 2.15 16.12 -2.35
N ILE A 9 2.31 16.47 -1.07
CA ILE A 9 2.02 15.56 0.06
C ILE A 9 0.55 15.13 0.04
N SER A 10 -0.35 16.08 -0.25
CA SER A 10 -1.78 15.81 -0.37
C SER A 10 -2.10 14.90 -1.55
N ILE A 11 -1.44 15.09 -2.70
CA ILE A 11 -1.60 14.25 -3.89
C ILE A 11 -1.14 12.81 -3.58
N VAL A 12 0.04 12.63 -3.01
CA VAL A 12 0.54 11.30 -2.65
C VAL A 12 -0.38 10.60 -1.65
N GLY A 13 -0.86 11.34 -0.65
CA GLY A 13 -1.82 10.82 0.31
C GLY A 13 -3.15 10.42 -0.35
N ALA A 14 -3.65 11.21 -1.28
CA ALA A 14 -4.87 10.91 -2.03
C ALA A 14 -4.70 9.69 -2.95
N LEU A 15 -3.55 9.55 -3.64
CA LEU A 15 -3.25 8.39 -4.47
C LEU A 15 -3.17 7.10 -3.63
N ALA A 16 -2.45 7.13 -2.50
CA ALA A 16 -2.34 5.97 -1.62
C ALA A 16 -3.70 5.61 -1.00
N PHE A 17 -4.50 6.61 -0.58
CA PHE A 17 -5.85 6.40 -0.10
C PHE A 17 -6.77 5.84 -1.18
N GLY A 18 -6.73 6.41 -2.40
CA GLY A 18 -7.49 5.92 -3.55
C GLY A 18 -7.16 4.48 -3.89
N SER A 19 -5.88 4.10 -3.84
CA SER A 19 -5.42 2.73 -4.08
C SER A 19 -6.06 1.73 -3.10
N VAL A 20 -6.09 2.05 -1.82
CA VAL A 20 -6.66 1.12 -0.83
C VAL A 20 -8.18 1.07 -0.88
N ILE A 21 -8.89 2.19 -1.06
CA ILE A 21 -10.36 2.16 -1.13
C ILE A 21 -10.87 1.50 -2.42
N ALA A 22 -10.10 1.54 -3.50
CA ALA A 22 -10.43 0.86 -4.75
C ALA A 22 -9.94 -0.60 -4.79
N GLY A 23 -9.05 -1.00 -3.88
CA GLY A 23 -8.43 -2.33 -3.83
C GLY A 23 -9.44 -3.47 -3.83
N ARG A 24 -9.20 -4.52 -4.64
CA ARG A 24 -10.08 -5.68 -4.88
C ARG A 24 -11.51 -5.33 -5.37
N ARG A 25 -11.80 -4.03 -5.59
CA ARG A 25 -13.13 -3.59 -6.06
C ARG A 25 -13.10 -3.15 -7.52
N TYR A 26 -11.99 -2.58 -7.96
CA TYR A 26 -11.84 -2.08 -9.33
C TYR A 26 -10.62 -2.67 -9.99
N ARG A 27 -10.80 -3.10 -11.24
CA ARG A 27 -9.75 -3.61 -12.12
C ARG A 27 -9.90 -3.00 -13.50
N SER A 28 -8.81 -2.63 -14.17
CA SER A 28 -8.90 -2.23 -15.57
C SER A 28 -9.08 -3.44 -16.48
N VAL A 29 -9.52 -3.20 -17.72
CA VAL A 29 -9.62 -4.22 -18.79
C VAL A 29 -8.29 -4.93 -19.05
N ASN A 30 -7.15 -4.31 -18.73
CA ASN A 30 -5.82 -4.90 -18.84
C ASN A 30 -5.39 -5.65 -17.56
N ALA A 31 -6.33 -6.03 -16.72
CA ALA A 31 -6.10 -6.75 -15.46
C ALA A 31 -5.21 -5.98 -14.45
N ASN A 32 -5.13 -4.65 -14.53
CA ASN A 32 -4.41 -3.85 -13.54
C ASN A 32 -5.31 -3.53 -12.35
N TRP A 33 -4.84 -3.86 -11.16
CA TRP A 33 -5.45 -3.54 -9.90
C TRP A 33 -4.86 -2.24 -9.32
N THR A 34 -5.52 -1.68 -8.32
CA THR A 34 -5.13 -0.39 -7.73
C THR A 34 -4.08 -0.52 -6.61
N ALA A 35 -3.70 -1.74 -6.24
CA ALA A 35 -2.67 -1.97 -5.23
C ALA A 35 -1.31 -1.43 -5.72
N MET A 36 -0.82 -0.37 -5.08
CA MET A 36 0.40 0.33 -5.48
C MET A 36 1.32 0.56 -4.27
N HIS A 37 2.61 0.61 -4.55
CA HIS A 37 3.62 0.95 -3.56
C HIS A 37 4.16 2.35 -3.83
N TYR A 38 4.07 3.22 -2.83
CA TYR A 38 4.50 4.62 -2.90
C TYR A 38 5.64 4.90 -1.92
N VAL A 39 6.55 5.76 -2.32
CA VAL A 39 7.54 6.37 -1.42
C VAL A 39 7.45 7.87 -1.54
N LEU A 40 7.30 8.55 -0.43
CA LEU A 40 7.38 10.00 -0.32
C LEU A 40 8.67 10.37 0.38
N ALA A 41 9.65 10.82 -0.41
CA ALA A 41 10.89 11.39 0.09
C ALA A 41 10.73 12.91 0.24
N ALA A 42 10.60 13.37 1.48
CA ALA A 42 10.36 14.79 1.78
C ALA A 42 11.21 15.24 2.98
N PRO A 43 11.65 16.51 3.03
CA PRO A 43 12.41 17.05 4.15
C PRO A 43 11.66 16.86 5.49
N SER A 44 12.41 16.92 6.59
CA SER A 44 11.79 16.91 7.92
C SER A 44 10.98 18.20 8.13
N GLY A 45 9.88 18.10 8.90
CA GLY A 45 9.07 19.25 9.26
C GLY A 45 8.05 19.71 8.20
N VAL A 46 8.00 19.11 7.02
CA VAL A 46 7.03 19.50 5.96
C VAL A 46 5.64 18.87 6.11
N GLY A 47 5.36 18.22 7.23
CA GLY A 47 4.03 17.71 7.54
C GLY A 47 3.69 16.35 6.90
N LYS A 48 4.67 15.56 6.45
CA LYS A 48 4.42 14.23 5.85
C LYS A 48 3.62 13.28 6.74
N ASN A 49 3.74 13.37 8.07
CA ASN A 49 3.03 12.51 9.01
C ASN A 49 1.52 12.75 9.05
N TYR A 50 1.03 13.89 8.54
CA TYR A 50 -0.41 14.15 8.41
C TYR A 50 -1.09 13.20 7.43
N ILE A 51 -0.38 12.65 6.45
CA ILE A 51 -0.93 11.65 5.52
C ILE A 51 -1.44 10.44 6.30
N LYS A 52 -0.60 9.89 7.18
CA LYS A 52 -0.94 8.73 8.01
C LYS A 52 -2.19 8.97 8.84
N SER A 53 -2.22 10.08 9.57
CA SER A 53 -3.38 10.47 10.38
C SER A 53 -4.63 10.71 9.52
N GLY A 54 -4.48 11.36 8.35
CA GLY A 54 -5.57 11.64 7.44
C GLY A 54 -6.21 10.39 6.86
N ILE A 55 -5.38 9.45 6.39
CA ILE A 55 -5.84 8.15 5.88
C ILE A 55 -6.58 7.37 6.97
N ASN A 56 -5.97 7.25 8.16
CA ASN A 56 -6.56 6.52 9.27
C ASN A 56 -7.93 7.09 9.67
N ARG A 57 -8.05 8.43 9.81
CA ARG A 57 -9.31 9.09 10.16
C ARG A 57 -10.38 8.90 9.11
N LEU A 58 -10.03 8.97 7.81
CA LEU A 58 -10.98 8.75 6.72
C LEU A 58 -11.47 7.31 6.67
N LEU A 59 -10.59 6.33 6.83
CA LEU A 59 -10.96 4.92 6.88
C LEU A 59 -11.87 4.64 8.07
N HIS A 60 -11.51 5.12 9.26
CA HIS A 60 -12.32 4.95 10.47
C HIS A 60 -13.70 5.62 10.33
N ALA A 61 -13.77 6.88 9.88
CA ALA A 61 -15.03 7.57 9.68
C ALA A 61 -15.93 6.91 8.62
N SER A 62 -15.35 6.14 7.70
CA SER A 62 -16.06 5.41 6.65
C SER A 62 -16.42 3.97 7.07
N GLY A 63 -16.04 3.53 8.28
CA GLY A 63 -16.23 2.16 8.77
C GLY A 63 -15.34 1.14 8.06
N LEU A 64 -14.13 1.55 7.68
CA LEU A 64 -13.11 0.73 7.00
C LEU A 64 -11.82 0.67 7.81
N GLU A 65 -11.92 0.67 9.13
CA GLU A 65 -10.77 0.65 10.04
C GLU A 65 -9.81 -0.50 9.79
N ASP A 66 -10.33 -1.68 9.42
CA ASP A 66 -9.56 -2.87 9.11
C ASP A 66 -8.65 -2.70 7.87
N PHE A 67 -8.93 -1.67 7.05
CA PHE A 67 -8.09 -1.34 5.89
C PHE A 67 -6.84 -0.57 6.27
N PHE A 68 -6.69 -0.15 7.53
CA PHE A 68 -5.47 0.46 8.03
C PHE A 68 -4.61 -0.61 8.72
N GLY A 69 -3.63 -1.12 8.01
CA GLY A 69 -2.77 -2.20 8.46
C GLY A 69 -1.65 -1.74 9.41
N ALA A 70 -0.68 -2.61 9.63
CA ALA A 70 0.47 -2.35 10.48
C ALA A 70 1.35 -1.21 9.94
N ASN A 71 2.15 -0.59 10.83
CA ASN A 71 3.14 0.41 10.40
C ASN A 71 4.25 -0.20 9.53
N PHE A 72 4.66 -1.42 9.85
CA PHE A 72 5.59 -2.24 9.10
C PHE A 72 5.47 -3.69 9.58
N TYR A 73 5.93 -4.63 8.77
CA TYR A 73 5.92 -6.05 9.13
C TYR A 73 7.31 -6.47 9.64
N THR A 74 7.33 -7.35 10.63
CA THR A 74 8.58 -7.83 11.23
C THR A 74 9.13 -9.09 10.55
N HIS A 75 8.26 -9.87 9.90
CA HIS A 75 8.58 -11.14 9.22
C HIS A 75 7.70 -11.31 7.99
N ALA A 76 8.14 -12.13 7.03
CA ALA A 76 7.37 -12.47 5.83
C ALA A 76 6.00 -13.08 6.16
N SER A 77 5.94 -13.93 7.19
CA SER A 77 4.68 -14.52 7.67
C SER A 77 3.70 -13.48 8.21
N ALA A 78 4.18 -12.36 8.77
CA ALA A 78 3.30 -11.29 9.22
C ALA A 78 2.59 -10.59 8.05
N VAL A 79 3.25 -10.47 6.89
CA VAL A 79 2.61 -9.98 5.64
C VAL A 79 1.47 -10.92 5.25
N TYR A 80 1.71 -12.23 5.28
CA TYR A 80 0.70 -13.23 4.97
C TYR A 80 -0.50 -13.14 5.92
N TRP A 81 -0.27 -13.13 7.23
CA TRP A 81 -1.36 -13.10 8.21
C TRP A 81 -2.15 -11.79 8.16
N ALA A 82 -1.49 -10.67 7.87
CA ALA A 82 -2.18 -9.41 7.66
C ALA A 82 -3.13 -9.46 6.46
N LEU A 83 -2.68 -10.04 5.33
CA LEU A 83 -3.51 -10.23 4.14
C LEU A 83 -4.60 -11.27 4.34
N ASN A 84 -4.36 -12.29 5.15
CA ASN A 84 -5.38 -13.28 5.52
C ASN A 84 -6.51 -12.63 6.34
N SER A 85 -6.15 -11.71 7.25
CA SER A 85 -7.13 -10.99 8.08
C SER A 85 -7.83 -9.86 7.33
N ALA A 86 -7.10 -9.13 6.50
CA ALA A 86 -7.60 -8.02 5.68
C ALA A 86 -6.93 -8.05 4.30
N PRO A 87 -7.52 -8.74 3.32
CA PRO A 87 -6.91 -8.93 1.99
C PRO A 87 -6.75 -7.62 1.21
N THR A 88 -7.42 -6.56 1.66
CA THR A 88 -7.23 -5.18 1.20
C THR A 88 -6.84 -4.32 2.39
N HIS A 89 -5.62 -3.78 2.39
CA HIS A 89 -5.21 -2.80 3.40
C HIS A 89 -4.03 -1.95 2.96
N ILE A 90 -3.79 -0.86 3.69
CA ILE A 90 -2.63 0.01 3.52
C ILE A 90 -1.68 -0.11 4.71
N CYS A 91 -0.39 -0.27 4.41
CA CYS A 91 0.70 -0.15 5.36
C CYS A 91 1.37 1.21 5.18
N VAL A 92 1.35 2.06 6.22
CA VAL A 92 2.00 3.37 6.20
C VAL A 92 3.20 3.35 7.12
N THR A 93 4.39 3.29 6.53
CA THR A 93 5.67 3.19 7.24
C THR A 93 6.32 4.56 7.35
N ASP A 94 6.51 5.05 8.55
CA ASP A 94 7.39 6.20 8.81
C ASP A 94 8.86 5.72 8.84
N GLU A 95 9.79 6.61 8.52
CA GLU A 95 11.23 6.31 8.45
C GLU A 95 11.55 5.11 7.55
N PHE A 96 10.86 5.04 6.40
CA PHE A 96 10.95 3.92 5.47
C PHE A 96 12.39 3.63 5.00
N GLY A 97 13.23 4.68 4.87
CA GLY A 97 14.65 4.53 4.55
C GLY A 97 15.41 3.71 5.60
N ASP A 98 15.09 3.90 6.88
CA ASP A 98 15.75 3.16 7.96
C ASP A 98 15.35 1.69 7.95
N SER A 99 14.11 1.38 7.54
CA SER A 99 13.65 -0.01 7.35
C SER A 99 14.50 -0.76 6.32
N PHE A 100 14.96 -0.09 5.27
CA PHE A 100 15.94 -0.66 4.32
C PHE A 100 17.32 -0.86 4.93
N ALA A 101 17.81 0.14 5.67
CA ALA A 101 19.10 0.07 6.35
C ALA A 101 19.13 -1.09 7.34
N GLU A 102 18.10 -1.25 8.13
CA GLU A 102 17.96 -2.34 9.10
C GLU A 102 17.82 -3.71 8.44
N ALA A 103 17.06 -3.81 7.36
CA ALA A 103 16.91 -5.06 6.62
C ALA A 103 18.24 -5.58 6.10
N ARG A 104 19.14 -4.67 5.72
CA ARG A 104 20.49 -5.01 5.25
C ARG A 104 21.45 -5.43 6.37
N LYS A 105 21.32 -4.79 7.55
CA LYS A 105 22.17 -5.07 8.71
C LYS A 105 21.76 -6.31 9.50
N SER A 106 20.57 -6.84 9.23
CA SER A 106 20.04 -8.00 9.93
C SER A 106 20.83 -9.25 9.56
N GLU A 107 21.68 -9.73 10.47
CA GLU A 107 22.48 -10.96 10.31
C GLU A 107 21.62 -12.18 9.99
N ASN A 108 20.37 -12.21 10.47
CA ASN A 108 19.43 -13.33 10.24
C ASN A 108 18.59 -13.18 8.97
N GLY A 109 18.76 -12.14 8.16
CA GLY A 109 18.04 -11.96 6.90
C GLY A 109 16.49 -11.75 7.02
N ASN A 110 15.92 -11.80 8.23
CA ASN A 110 14.48 -11.79 8.44
C ASN A 110 13.78 -10.54 7.89
N LYS A 111 14.38 -9.35 8.07
CA LYS A 111 13.79 -8.12 7.55
C LYS A 111 13.84 -8.04 6.02
N MET A 112 14.86 -8.62 5.38
CA MET A 112 14.93 -8.70 3.92
C MET A 112 13.86 -9.64 3.35
N THR A 113 13.44 -10.66 4.09
CA THR A 113 12.36 -11.57 3.66
C THR A 113 11.00 -10.84 3.61
N VAL A 114 10.80 -9.81 4.45
CA VAL A 114 9.60 -8.95 4.38
C VAL A 114 9.51 -8.24 3.04
N PHE A 115 10.59 -7.60 2.60
CA PHE A 115 10.62 -6.92 1.29
C PHE A 115 10.41 -7.89 0.12
N LYS A 116 10.94 -9.12 0.23
CA LYS A 116 10.66 -10.17 -0.76
C LYS A 116 9.18 -10.55 -0.79
N ALA A 117 8.57 -10.73 0.38
CA ALA A 117 7.14 -11.04 0.47
C ALA A 117 6.29 -9.91 -0.10
N MET A 118 6.56 -8.65 0.25
CA MET A 118 5.88 -7.48 -0.32
C MET A 118 6.03 -7.41 -1.86
N LYS A 119 7.24 -7.67 -2.37
CA LYS A 119 7.49 -7.75 -3.81
C LYS A 119 6.67 -8.84 -4.48
N GLN A 120 6.54 -9.99 -3.84
CA GLN A 120 5.73 -11.11 -4.33
C GLN A 120 4.25 -10.74 -4.33
N VAL A 121 3.72 -10.19 -3.23
CA VAL A 121 2.32 -9.71 -3.13
C VAL A 121 2.00 -8.76 -4.29
N TYR A 122 2.89 -7.81 -4.59
CA TYR A 122 2.70 -6.90 -5.72
C TYR A 122 2.67 -7.62 -7.07
N SER A 123 3.46 -8.69 -7.24
CA SER A 123 3.48 -9.47 -8.48
C SER A 123 2.26 -10.38 -8.61
N ASP A 124 1.72 -10.85 -7.49
CA ASP A 124 0.61 -11.80 -7.42
C ASP A 124 -0.76 -11.09 -7.30
N VAL A 125 -0.81 -9.79 -7.57
CA VAL A 125 -2.00 -8.94 -7.38
C VAL A 125 -3.24 -9.36 -8.19
N ASP A 126 -3.07 -10.10 -9.27
CA ASP A 126 -4.18 -10.68 -10.08
C ASP A 126 -4.27 -12.22 -9.93
N ASP A 127 -3.54 -12.81 -9.01
CA ASP A 127 -3.44 -14.25 -8.79
C ASP A 127 -3.54 -14.60 -7.29
N MET A 128 -2.77 -15.54 -6.82
CA MET A 128 -2.78 -16.05 -5.46
C MET A 128 -1.43 -15.86 -4.80
N PHE A 129 -1.40 -15.07 -3.74
CA PHE A 129 -0.23 -14.98 -2.88
C PHE A 129 -0.16 -16.16 -1.93
N ARG A 130 0.98 -16.84 -1.90
CA ARG A 130 1.28 -17.95 -1.00
C ARG A 130 2.46 -17.60 -0.13
N ALA A 131 2.34 -17.88 1.17
CA ALA A 131 3.49 -17.78 2.07
C ALA A 131 4.51 -18.87 1.75
N ASP A 132 5.77 -18.61 2.11
CA ASP A 132 6.82 -19.62 2.05
C ASP A 132 6.45 -20.83 2.92
N ALA A 133 6.65 -22.03 2.39
CA ALA A 133 6.31 -23.25 3.10
C ALA A 133 7.31 -23.51 4.25
N TYR A 134 6.78 -23.78 5.43
CA TYR A 134 7.60 -24.33 6.52
C TYR A 134 7.86 -25.82 6.30
N SER A 135 9.00 -26.29 6.79
CA SER A 135 9.24 -27.74 6.83
C SER A 135 8.18 -28.42 7.71
N MET A 136 7.42 -29.31 7.11
CA MET A 136 6.40 -30.11 7.77
C MET A 136 6.95 -31.48 8.26
N SER A 137 8.26 -31.70 8.12
CA SER A 137 8.92 -32.94 8.49
C SER A 137 8.87 -33.09 10.03
N GLY A 138 8.45 -34.26 10.50
CA GLY A 138 8.35 -34.58 11.93
C GLY A 138 7.06 -34.03 12.63
N LEU A 139 6.18 -33.34 11.95
CA LEU A 139 4.92 -32.88 12.51
C LEU A 139 3.83 -33.96 12.40
N SER A 140 2.95 -34.04 13.42
CA SER A 140 1.74 -34.86 13.37
C SER A 140 0.78 -34.38 12.27
N LYS A 141 -0.17 -35.21 11.85
CA LYS A 141 -1.20 -34.84 10.85
C LYS A 141 -2.00 -33.61 11.32
N LYS A 142 -2.36 -33.55 12.60
CA LYS A 142 -3.09 -32.44 13.21
C LYS A 142 -2.29 -31.14 13.14
N ASP A 143 -1.02 -31.17 13.53
CA ASP A 143 -0.16 -29.98 13.51
C ASP A 143 0.09 -29.47 12.08
N ARG A 144 0.12 -30.38 11.09
CA ARG A 144 0.22 -29.99 9.68
C ARG A 144 -1.01 -29.26 9.18
N GLU A 145 -2.20 -29.72 9.55
CA GLU A 145 -3.44 -29.03 9.19
C GLU A 145 -3.54 -27.66 9.87
N GLU A 146 -3.20 -27.56 11.16
CA GLU A 146 -3.21 -26.29 11.90
C GLU A 146 -2.19 -25.27 11.35
N LYS A 147 -1.06 -25.74 10.79
CA LYS A 147 -0.03 -24.89 10.15
C LYS A 147 -0.26 -24.64 8.67
N LYS A 148 -1.33 -25.16 8.12
CA LYS A 148 -1.67 -24.93 6.73
C LYS A 148 -1.97 -23.44 6.49
N MET A 149 -1.30 -22.85 5.52
CA MET A 149 -1.47 -21.47 5.13
C MET A 149 -2.15 -21.44 3.75
N PRO A 150 -3.50 -21.28 3.70
CA PRO A 150 -4.21 -21.20 2.42
C PRO A 150 -3.77 -19.97 1.63
N ALA A 151 -3.88 -20.03 0.31
CA ALA A 151 -3.51 -18.90 -0.52
C ALA A 151 -4.44 -17.70 -0.30
N VAL A 152 -3.89 -16.49 -0.34
CA VAL A 152 -4.69 -15.25 -0.39
C VAL A 152 -4.97 -14.93 -1.85
N VAL A 153 -6.22 -14.94 -2.23
CA VAL A 153 -6.66 -14.71 -3.61
C VAL A 153 -6.75 -13.21 -3.88
N ILE A 154 -6.09 -12.74 -4.92
CA ILE A 154 -6.06 -11.31 -5.34
C ILE A 154 -5.72 -10.41 -4.15
N PRO A 155 -4.51 -10.51 -3.58
CA PRO A 155 -4.09 -9.65 -2.47
C PRO A 155 -4.02 -8.18 -2.92
N SER A 156 -4.45 -7.26 -2.07
CA SER A 156 -4.40 -5.82 -2.36
C SER A 156 -3.70 -5.07 -1.23
N LEU A 157 -2.37 -5.14 -1.23
CA LEU A 157 -1.53 -4.42 -0.28
C LEU A 157 -1.05 -3.10 -0.90
N THR A 158 -1.52 -1.98 -0.36
CA THR A 158 -0.97 -0.67 -0.65
C THR A 158 0.13 -0.34 0.36
N LEU A 159 1.29 0.10 -0.12
CA LEU A 159 2.38 0.57 0.73
C LEU A 159 2.59 2.07 0.56
N LEU A 160 2.80 2.77 1.65
CA LEU A 160 3.22 4.17 1.65
C LEU A 160 4.41 4.34 2.61
N GLY A 161 5.60 4.43 2.04
CA GLY A 161 6.82 4.75 2.77
C GLY A 161 7.03 6.26 2.88
N LEU A 162 7.16 6.77 4.11
CA LEU A 162 7.50 8.16 4.39
C LEU A 162 8.96 8.21 4.82
N THR A 163 9.76 9.07 4.19
CA THR A 163 11.21 9.14 4.46
C THR A 163 11.76 10.53 4.17
N THR A 164 13.04 10.76 4.45
CA THR A 164 13.78 11.91 3.95
C THR A 164 14.59 11.55 2.71
N PRO A 165 14.86 12.48 1.79
CA PRO A 165 15.66 12.18 0.60
C PRO A 165 17.03 11.58 0.94
N GLY A 166 17.70 12.14 1.94
CA GLY A 166 19.03 11.65 2.35
C GLY A 166 19.00 10.19 2.83
N GLN A 167 18.08 9.85 3.75
CA GLN A 167 17.93 8.47 4.23
C GLN A 167 17.58 7.51 3.09
N PHE A 168 16.65 7.90 2.22
CA PHE A 168 16.22 7.05 1.13
C PHE A 168 17.33 6.76 0.12
N TYR A 169 17.94 7.79 -0.44
CA TYR A 169 18.93 7.63 -1.50
C TYR A 169 20.25 7.04 -1.01
N ASN A 170 20.65 7.27 0.24
CA ASN A 170 21.85 6.66 0.81
C ASN A 170 21.73 5.14 0.99
N GLU A 171 20.51 4.64 1.17
CA GLU A 171 20.25 3.21 1.41
C GLU A 171 19.90 2.44 0.14
N ILE A 172 19.47 3.12 -0.94
CA ILE A 172 19.24 2.48 -2.23
C ILE A 172 20.58 2.19 -2.89
N LYS A 173 20.81 0.91 -3.21
CA LYS A 173 21.99 0.44 -3.93
C LYS A 173 21.58 -0.19 -5.26
N ALA A 174 22.56 -0.33 -6.17
CA ALA A 174 22.36 -0.94 -7.48
C ALA A 174 21.61 -2.29 -7.41
N ASN A 175 21.96 -3.15 -6.45
CA ASN A 175 21.30 -4.45 -6.28
C ASN A 175 19.80 -4.36 -5.93
N HIS A 176 19.31 -3.27 -5.33
CA HIS A 176 17.89 -3.07 -5.07
C HIS A 176 17.13 -2.73 -6.36
N ILE A 177 17.80 -2.05 -7.28
CA ILE A 177 17.26 -1.72 -8.61
C ILE A 177 17.29 -2.97 -9.49
N GLU A 178 18.44 -3.63 -9.61
CA GLU A 178 18.62 -4.86 -10.38
C GLU A 178 17.72 -6.01 -9.90
N GLY A 179 17.54 -6.14 -8.58
CA GLY A 179 16.61 -7.11 -7.98
C GLY A 179 15.11 -6.80 -8.23
N GLY A 180 14.80 -5.73 -8.98
CA GLY A 180 13.45 -5.35 -9.35
C GLY A 180 12.56 -4.88 -8.19
N MET A 181 13.14 -4.64 -7.00
CA MET A 181 12.37 -4.18 -5.85
C MET A 181 11.91 -2.74 -6.06
N MET A 182 12.83 -1.85 -6.45
CA MET A 182 12.51 -0.44 -6.65
C MET A 182 11.57 -0.17 -7.82
N ASN A 183 11.56 -1.03 -8.82
CA ASN A 183 10.67 -0.92 -10.00
C ASN A 183 9.19 -1.05 -9.65
N ARG A 184 8.86 -1.44 -8.43
CA ARG A 184 7.49 -1.57 -7.92
C ARG A 184 7.03 -0.38 -7.08
N TYR A 185 7.90 0.61 -6.88
CA TYR A 185 7.59 1.79 -6.10
C TYR A 185 7.48 3.02 -7.00
N VAL A 186 6.41 3.78 -6.81
CA VAL A 186 6.31 5.15 -7.35
C VAL A 186 6.93 6.10 -6.33
N VAL A 187 8.06 6.70 -6.69
CA VAL A 187 8.83 7.56 -5.79
C VAL A 187 8.52 9.02 -6.07
N PHE A 188 8.01 9.71 -5.06
CA PHE A 188 7.80 11.16 -5.06
C PHE A 188 8.90 11.81 -4.24
N ASN A 189 9.70 12.65 -4.88
CA ASN A 189 10.77 13.43 -4.22
C ASN A 189 10.39 14.92 -4.22
N LEU A 190 10.16 15.47 -3.03
CA LEU A 190 9.84 16.89 -2.89
C LEU A 190 11.05 17.82 -3.04
N GLY A 191 12.25 17.28 -3.13
CA GLY A 191 13.46 18.10 -3.19
C GLY A 191 13.67 18.93 -1.92
N ARG A 192 14.25 20.13 -2.09
CA ARG A 192 14.47 21.09 -1.02
C ARG A 192 13.44 22.22 -0.98
N ASP A 193 12.46 22.19 -1.85
CA ASP A 193 11.48 23.26 -1.97
C ASP A 193 10.53 23.24 -0.77
N ASN A 194 10.88 24.06 0.22
CA ASN A 194 9.99 24.39 1.32
C ASN A 194 8.91 25.35 0.81
N VAL A 195 7.84 24.81 0.26
CA VAL A 195 6.63 25.61 -0.01
C VAL A 195 6.07 26.04 1.35
N LYS A 196 6.28 27.32 1.69
CA LYS A 196 5.63 27.91 2.86
C LYS A 196 4.11 27.92 2.61
N THR A 197 3.41 26.99 3.19
CA THR A 197 1.95 26.94 3.15
C THR A 197 1.39 27.78 4.28
N LYS A 198 0.30 28.52 3.98
CA LYS A 198 -0.43 29.23 5.03
C LYS A 198 -1.10 28.20 5.92
N ARG A 199 -0.85 28.28 7.23
CA ARG A 199 -1.55 27.47 8.23
C ARG A 199 -3.06 27.65 8.07
N LYS A 200 -3.78 26.59 7.80
CA LYS A 200 -5.22 26.50 7.98
C LYS A 200 -5.47 25.55 9.12
N MET A 201 -5.98 26.08 10.22
CA MET A 201 -6.42 25.23 11.33
C MET A 201 -7.65 24.45 10.87
N GLY A 202 -7.46 23.16 10.57
CA GLY A 202 -8.56 22.22 10.36
C GLY A 202 -8.86 21.52 11.68
N ASN A 203 -10.13 21.15 11.91
CA ASN A 203 -10.55 20.37 13.08
C ASN A 203 -10.10 18.90 13.00
N GLY A 204 -9.44 18.50 11.91
CA GLY A 204 -8.99 17.13 11.68
C GLY A 204 -10.10 16.09 11.47
N ILE A 205 -11.35 16.53 11.40
CA ILE A 205 -12.51 15.67 11.17
C ILE A 205 -12.80 15.57 9.67
N PRO A 206 -12.93 14.37 9.08
CA PRO A 206 -13.35 14.22 7.71
C PRO A 206 -14.75 14.82 7.50
N SER A 207 -14.97 15.51 6.38
CA SER A 207 -16.29 16.01 6.05
C SER A 207 -17.24 14.88 5.67
N GLU A 208 -18.54 15.06 5.92
CA GLU A 208 -19.56 14.07 5.53
C GLU A 208 -19.52 13.79 4.02
N SER A 209 -19.27 14.78 3.18
CA SER A 209 -19.15 14.58 1.74
C SER A 209 -17.97 13.67 1.35
N MET A 210 -16.83 13.77 2.04
CA MET A 210 -15.69 12.86 1.82
C MET A 210 -16.03 11.44 2.27
N VAL A 211 -16.64 11.29 3.44
CA VAL A 211 -17.05 9.97 3.96
C VAL A 211 -18.09 9.33 3.04
N SER A 212 -19.10 10.08 2.62
CA SER A 212 -20.11 9.62 1.65
C SER A 212 -19.48 9.16 0.34
N LYS A 213 -18.49 9.92 -0.19
CA LYS A 213 -17.80 9.55 -1.42
C LYS A 213 -16.96 8.27 -1.27
N VAL A 214 -16.30 8.07 -0.13
CA VAL A 214 -15.60 6.82 0.16
C VAL A 214 -16.56 5.64 0.19
N ARG A 215 -17.72 5.80 0.84
CA ARG A 215 -18.75 4.76 0.92
C ARG A 215 -19.31 4.42 -0.46
N GLU A 216 -19.55 5.44 -1.30
CA GLU A 216 -19.98 5.29 -2.69
C GLU A 216 -18.96 4.49 -3.51
N VAL A 217 -17.67 4.90 -3.50
CA VAL A 217 -16.60 4.21 -4.23
C VAL A 217 -16.48 2.75 -3.79
N ARG A 218 -16.62 2.48 -2.49
CA ARG A 218 -16.56 1.09 -1.96
C ARG A 218 -17.87 0.32 -2.13
N HIS A 219 -18.96 0.96 -2.55
CA HIS A 219 -20.31 0.38 -2.60
C HIS A 219 -20.73 -0.23 -1.25
N LEU A 220 -20.40 0.44 -0.14
CA LEU A 220 -20.64 -0.10 1.21
C LEU A 220 -22.13 -0.27 1.53
N ASP A 221 -22.99 0.51 0.88
CA ASP A 221 -24.43 0.49 1.11
C ASP A 221 -25.16 -0.52 0.20
N SER A 222 -24.50 -1.05 -0.83
CA SER A 222 -25.13 -1.91 -1.85
C SER A 222 -24.46 -3.28 -2.06
N ALA A 223 -23.27 -3.50 -1.53
CA ALA A 223 -22.54 -4.75 -1.70
C ALA A 223 -21.95 -5.25 -0.38
N PRO A 224 -21.88 -6.56 -0.14
CA PRO A 224 -21.21 -7.13 1.01
C PRO A 224 -19.76 -6.66 1.07
N ARG A 225 -19.25 -6.47 2.29
CA ARG A 225 -17.83 -6.25 2.51
C ARG A 225 -17.06 -7.49 2.05
N ASP A 226 -16.08 -7.29 1.18
CA ASP A 226 -15.25 -8.39 0.69
C ASP A 226 -14.05 -8.59 1.60
N TYR A 227 -14.24 -9.42 2.62
CA TYR A 227 -13.18 -9.83 3.55
C TYR A 227 -12.70 -11.26 3.30
N ALA A 228 -13.29 -11.98 2.38
CA ALA A 228 -12.86 -13.34 2.07
C ALA A 228 -11.50 -13.31 1.38
N PHE A 229 -10.47 -13.77 2.08
CA PHE A 229 -9.10 -13.82 1.56
C PHE A 229 -8.89 -14.97 0.59
N ASP A 230 -9.67 -16.02 0.69
CA ASP A 230 -9.58 -17.30 -0.07
C ASP A 230 -10.55 -17.37 -1.25
N ALA A 231 -11.32 -16.33 -1.46
CA ALA A 231 -12.29 -16.23 -2.57
C ALA A 231 -11.94 -15.08 -3.52
N ARG A 232 -12.29 -15.27 -4.79
CA ARG A 232 -12.16 -14.20 -5.78
C ARG A 232 -13.16 -13.08 -5.44
N PRO A 233 -12.70 -11.81 -5.37
CA PRO A 233 -13.59 -10.69 -5.06
C PRO A 233 -14.57 -10.44 -6.20
N ASN A 234 -15.74 -9.92 -5.85
CA ASN A 234 -16.63 -9.32 -6.83
C ASN A 234 -16.13 -7.93 -7.19
N PHE A 235 -15.66 -7.73 -8.41
CA PHE A 235 -15.04 -6.49 -8.85
C PHE A 235 -15.77 -5.89 -10.05
N ILE A 236 -15.53 -4.60 -10.25
CA ILE A 236 -15.99 -3.82 -11.38
C ILE A 236 -14.83 -3.65 -12.34
N GLU A 237 -15.00 -4.08 -13.58
CA GLU A 237 -14.03 -3.82 -14.63
C GLU A 237 -14.22 -2.41 -15.19
N VAL A 238 -13.15 -1.62 -15.20
CA VAL A 238 -13.15 -0.24 -15.66
C VAL A 238 -12.58 -0.19 -17.06
N GLU A 239 -13.40 0.21 -18.02
CA GLU A 239 -13.00 0.40 -19.40
C GLU A 239 -12.16 1.68 -19.57
N PHE A 240 -11.27 1.69 -20.56
CA PHE A 240 -10.56 2.90 -20.94
C PHE A 240 -11.45 3.75 -21.86
N THR A 241 -11.60 5.01 -21.49
CA THR A 241 -12.23 5.98 -22.38
C THR A 241 -11.30 6.31 -23.56
N GLU A 242 -11.85 6.82 -24.66
CA GLU A 242 -11.05 7.26 -25.83
C GLU A 242 -9.97 8.27 -25.43
N GLU A 243 -10.26 9.16 -24.48
CA GLU A 243 -9.32 10.14 -23.95
C GLU A 243 -8.13 9.46 -23.24
N VAL A 244 -8.37 8.44 -22.42
CA VAL A 244 -7.32 7.65 -21.75
C VAL A 244 -6.47 6.91 -22.77
N VAL A 245 -7.08 6.30 -23.80
CA VAL A 245 -6.36 5.64 -24.89
C VAL A 245 -5.46 6.63 -25.64
N ALA A 246 -5.95 7.84 -25.91
CA ALA A 246 -5.18 8.90 -26.58
C ALA A 246 -3.98 9.36 -25.74
N ILE A 247 -4.14 9.45 -24.41
CA ILE A 247 -3.03 9.76 -23.49
C ILE A 247 -1.96 8.67 -23.55
N PHE A 248 -2.32 7.40 -23.44
CA PHE A 248 -1.37 6.29 -23.52
C PHE A 248 -0.65 6.22 -24.86
N SER A 249 -1.31 6.53 -25.97
CA SER A 249 -0.68 6.54 -27.29
C SER A 249 0.42 7.61 -27.39
N ARG A 250 0.19 8.81 -26.83
CA ARG A 250 1.23 9.85 -26.79
C ARG A 250 2.50 9.42 -26.04
N PHE A 251 2.34 8.71 -24.90
CA PHE A 251 3.48 8.23 -24.12
C PHE A 251 4.27 7.08 -24.79
N LYS A 252 3.68 6.40 -25.79
CA LYS A 252 4.40 5.35 -26.52
C LYS A 252 5.26 5.91 -27.64
N ASP A 253 4.92 7.09 -28.12
CA ASP A 253 5.58 7.75 -29.25
C ASP A 253 6.72 8.69 -28.80
N GLU A 254 6.90 8.94 -27.48
CA GLU A 254 7.99 9.66 -26.84
C GLU A 254 9.08 8.69 -26.30
#